data_156da11c0b3c6a109cf8fac8afc6e5bf
#
_entry.id   156da11c0b3c6a109cf8fac8afc6e5bf
#
_cell.length_a   1.000
_cell.length_b   1.000
_cell.length_c   1.000
_cell.angle_alpha   90.00
_cell.angle_beta   90.00
_cell.angle_gamma   90.00
#
_symmetry.space_group_name_H-M   'P 1'
#
loop_
_entity.id
_entity.type
_entity.pdbx_description
1 polymer ?
#
loop_
_entity_poly.entity_id
_entity_poly.type
_entity_poly.pdbx_seq_one_letter_code
_entity_poly.pdbx_strand_id
1 'polypeptide(L)'
;LAQRPFATLKYVPAIMAILYLVLYGLGKLTIPTSIVILILGIFAGIANNGNQFMVSTSATEAPDFANGLFLTAANLGTALGAAICGMFITVWGTQSSPLGAVAFLLVGVASIIIRNSLMSRNKHIMAVTI
;
A
#
# COMPACT_ATOMS: atom_id res chain seq x y z
N LEU A 1 14.42 -3.14 9.55
CA LEU A 1 13.89 -2.72 8.24
C LEU A 1 14.92 -2.88 7.11
N ALA A 2 16.20 -2.57 7.36
CA ALA A 2 17.25 -2.62 6.32
C ALA A 2 17.63 -4.02 5.83
N GLN A 3 17.32 -5.09 6.58
CA GLN A 3 17.82 -6.43 6.24
C GLN A 3 16.87 -7.28 5.38
N ARG A 4 15.56 -6.94 5.27
CA ARG A 4 14.59 -7.67 4.42
C ARG A 4 13.47 -6.75 3.91
N PRO A 5 13.73 -5.80 3.02
CA PRO A 5 12.73 -4.85 2.53
C PRO A 5 11.56 -5.55 1.80
N PHE A 6 11.83 -6.65 1.10
CA PHE A 6 10.81 -7.40 0.35
C PHE A 6 9.81 -8.15 1.25
N ALA A 7 10.23 -8.61 2.43
CA ALA A 7 9.33 -9.26 3.37
C ALA A 7 8.34 -8.25 3.97
N THR A 8 8.80 -7.06 4.31
CA THR A 8 7.95 -5.98 4.84
C THR A 8 6.89 -5.56 3.83
N LEU A 9 7.25 -5.42 2.55
CA LEU A 9 6.28 -5.10 1.48
C LEU A 9 5.19 -6.14 1.30
N LYS A 10 5.47 -7.40 1.60
CA LYS A 10 4.50 -8.50 1.45
C LYS A 10 3.52 -8.56 2.63
N TYR A 11 4.00 -8.36 3.85
CA TYR A 11 3.19 -8.55 5.05
C TYR A 11 2.42 -7.29 5.48
N VAL A 12 3.00 -6.10 5.30
CA VAL A 12 2.36 -4.84 5.73
C VAL A 12 1.00 -4.61 5.06
N PRO A 13 0.82 -4.78 3.73
CA PRO A 13 -0.49 -4.62 3.12
C PRO A 13 -1.53 -5.62 3.63
N ALA A 14 -1.12 -6.86 3.93
CA ALA A 14 -2.02 -7.88 4.47
C ALA A 14 -2.49 -7.50 5.89
N ILE A 15 -1.57 -7.04 6.74
CA ILE A 15 -1.89 -6.57 8.10
C ILE A 15 -2.82 -5.35 8.01
N MET A 16 -2.54 -4.40 7.14
CA MET A 16 -3.40 -3.22 6.94
C MET A 16 -4.80 -3.62 6.47
N ALA A 17 -4.93 -4.58 5.56
CA ALA A 17 -6.24 -5.08 5.12
C ALA A 17 -7.06 -5.66 6.28
N ILE A 18 -6.42 -6.46 7.14
CA ILE A 18 -7.06 -7.02 8.34
C ILE A 18 -7.50 -5.89 9.29
N LEU A 19 -6.64 -4.89 9.54
CA LEU A 19 -6.97 -3.75 10.41
C LEU A 19 -8.13 -2.93 9.86
N TYR A 20 -8.24 -2.74 8.53
CA TYR A 20 -9.39 -2.07 7.92
C TYR A 20 -10.68 -2.88 8.04
N LEU A 21 -10.62 -4.21 7.96
CA LEU A 21 -11.79 -5.07 8.21
C LEU A 21 -12.22 -5.01 9.68
N VAL A 22 -11.27 -5.00 10.62
CA VAL A 22 -11.55 -4.80 12.05
C VAL A 22 -12.17 -3.43 12.28
N LEU A 23 -11.65 -2.39 11.65
CA LEU A 23 -12.21 -1.02 11.74
C LEU A 23 -13.65 -0.96 11.24
N TYR A 24 -13.96 -1.66 10.14
CA TYR A 24 -15.33 -1.79 9.64
C TYR A 24 -16.27 -2.43 10.67
N GLY A 25 -15.83 -3.50 11.33
CA GLY A 25 -16.60 -4.19 12.38
C GLY A 25 -16.78 -3.38 13.67
N LEU A 26 -15.79 -2.54 14.02
CA LEU A 26 -15.78 -1.73 15.25
C LEU A 26 -16.45 -0.36 15.10
N GLY A 27 -16.94 0.01 13.92
CA GLY A 27 -17.31 1.36 13.51
C GLY A 27 -18.32 2.12 14.39
N LYS A 28 -18.87 1.51 15.45
CA LYS A 28 -19.76 2.14 16.43
C LYS A 28 -19.08 2.42 17.79
N LEU A 29 -17.85 1.96 18.00
CA LEU A 29 -17.14 2.05 19.28
C LEU A 29 -15.99 3.05 19.16
N THR A 30 -16.13 4.23 19.78
CA THR A 30 -15.17 5.34 19.62
C THR A 30 -13.75 5.00 20.08
N ILE A 31 -13.59 4.40 21.27
CA ILE A 31 -12.27 4.13 21.85
C ILE A 31 -11.51 3.03 21.07
N PRO A 32 -12.08 1.84 20.83
CA PRO A 32 -11.40 0.81 20.03
C PRO A 32 -11.07 1.27 18.61
N THR A 33 -11.95 2.03 17.98
CA THR A 33 -11.74 2.61 16.65
C THR A 33 -10.53 3.54 16.62
N SER A 34 -10.38 4.41 17.64
CA SER A 34 -9.23 5.33 17.73
C SER A 34 -7.90 4.58 17.85
N ILE A 35 -7.86 3.50 18.63
CA ILE A 35 -6.66 2.66 18.77
C ILE A 35 -6.31 2.00 17.43
N VAL A 36 -7.29 1.44 16.71
CA VAL A 36 -7.06 0.80 15.41
C VAL A 36 -6.56 1.83 14.38
N ILE A 37 -7.12 3.05 14.37
CA ILE A 37 -6.66 4.14 13.49
C ILE A 37 -5.21 4.53 13.80
N LEU A 38 -4.82 4.61 15.07
CA LEU A 38 -3.45 4.90 15.47
C LEU A 38 -2.49 3.82 14.94
N ILE A 39 -2.84 2.55 15.12
CA ILE A 39 -2.04 1.42 14.63
C ILE A 39 -1.95 1.46 13.09
N LEU A 40 -3.05 1.71 12.39
CA LEU A 40 -3.07 1.88 10.94
C LEU A 40 -2.14 3.01 10.49
N GLY A 41 -2.14 4.15 11.19
CA GLY A 41 -1.25 5.27 10.89
C GLY A 41 0.23 4.90 10.99
N ILE A 42 0.62 4.15 12.03
CA ILE A 42 1.99 3.65 12.19
C ILE A 42 2.37 2.73 11.02
N PHE A 43 1.53 1.75 10.68
CA PHE A 43 1.80 0.84 9.56
C PHE A 43 1.84 1.56 8.22
N ALA A 44 0.95 2.54 8.00
CA ALA A 44 0.94 3.37 6.80
C ALA A 44 2.24 4.17 6.66
N GLY A 45 2.73 4.76 7.76
CA GLY A 45 4.02 5.47 7.78
C GLY A 45 5.18 4.54 7.44
N ILE A 46 5.24 3.35 8.03
CA ILE A 46 6.28 2.34 7.73
C ILE A 46 6.22 1.92 6.26
N ALA A 47 5.02 1.66 5.73
CA ALA A 47 4.84 1.26 4.34
C ALA A 47 5.28 2.36 3.37
N ASN A 48 4.88 3.62 3.63
CA ASN A 48 5.24 4.76 2.80
C ASN A 48 6.76 4.99 2.76
N ASN A 49 7.40 5.04 3.92
CA ASN A 49 8.85 5.20 4.01
C ASN A 49 9.60 4.01 3.37
N GLY A 50 9.12 2.79 3.54
CA GLY A 50 9.69 1.60 2.91
C GLY A 50 9.62 1.66 1.38
N ASN A 51 8.49 2.06 0.83
CA ASN A 51 8.30 2.23 -0.60
C ASN A 51 9.20 3.35 -1.17
N GLN A 52 9.25 4.50 -0.50
CA GLN A 52 10.12 5.61 -0.89
C GLN A 52 11.59 5.18 -0.92
N PHE A 53 12.06 4.51 0.12
CA PHE A 53 13.42 3.99 0.19
C PHE A 53 13.72 3.02 -0.97
N MET A 54 12.80 2.11 -1.27
CA MET A 54 12.98 1.15 -2.37
C MET A 54 13.04 1.84 -3.74
N VAL A 55 12.19 2.83 -3.98
CA VAL A 55 12.21 3.58 -5.25
C VAL A 55 13.51 4.33 -5.41
N SER A 56 13.96 5.05 -4.38
CA SER A 56 15.21 5.83 -4.42
C SER A 56 16.43 4.94 -4.60
N THR A 57 16.47 3.76 -3.97
CA THR A 57 17.60 2.83 -4.09
C THR A 57 17.62 2.04 -5.39
N SER A 58 16.48 1.91 -6.06
CA SER A 58 16.38 1.23 -7.36
C SER A 58 16.85 2.09 -8.53
N ALA A 59 16.87 3.41 -8.36
CA ALA A 59 17.28 4.38 -9.39
C ALA A 59 18.59 5.07 -8.98
N THR A 60 19.68 4.32 -8.92
CA THR A 60 20.99 4.78 -8.44
C THR A 60 21.58 5.93 -9.26
N GLU A 61 21.22 6.03 -10.55
CA GLU A 61 21.71 7.08 -11.45
C GLU A 61 20.94 8.41 -11.30
N ALA A 62 19.67 8.37 -10.83
CA ALA A 62 18.84 9.56 -10.67
C ALA A 62 17.87 9.42 -9.47
N PRO A 63 18.39 9.32 -8.22
CA PRO A 63 17.57 9.07 -7.04
C PRO A 63 16.56 10.19 -6.75
N ASP A 64 16.93 11.44 -7.00
CA ASP A 64 16.06 12.60 -6.78
C ASP A 64 14.87 12.62 -7.75
N PHE A 65 15.10 12.27 -9.02
CA PHE A 65 14.04 12.14 -10.00
C PHE A 65 13.07 11.00 -9.63
N ALA A 66 13.60 9.85 -9.24
CA ALA A 66 12.81 8.71 -8.81
C ALA A 66 11.96 9.04 -7.57
N ASN A 67 12.53 9.77 -6.61
CA ASN A 67 11.81 10.24 -5.44
C ASN A 67 10.69 11.23 -5.80
N GLY A 68 10.95 12.18 -6.70
CA GLY A 68 9.94 13.11 -7.20
C GLY A 68 8.78 12.40 -7.89
N LEU A 69 9.08 11.39 -8.72
CA LEU A 69 8.07 10.57 -9.38
C LEU A 69 7.23 9.77 -8.37
N PHE A 70 7.88 9.20 -7.35
CA PHE A 70 7.21 8.50 -6.26
C PHE A 70 6.23 9.44 -5.51
N LEU A 71 6.67 10.63 -5.12
CA LEU A 71 5.83 11.60 -4.42
C LEU A 71 4.64 12.05 -5.28
N THR A 72 4.84 12.27 -6.57
CA THR A 72 3.77 12.63 -7.52
C THR A 72 2.74 11.50 -7.62
N ALA A 73 3.19 10.27 -7.79
CA ALA A 73 2.31 9.10 -7.84
C ALA A 73 1.56 8.88 -6.51
N ALA A 74 2.22 9.08 -5.37
CA ALA A 74 1.62 8.96 -4.05
C ALA A 74 0.52 10.01 -3.83
N ASN A 75 0.76 11.26 -4.22
CA ASN A 75 -0.23 12.33 -4.10
C ASN A 75 -1.43 12.10 -5.02
N LEU A 76 -1.20 11.65 -6.26
CA LEU A 76 -2.27 11.29 -7.18
C LEU A 76 -3.10 10.11 -6.63
N GLY A 77 -2.43 9.08 -6.11
CA GLY A 77 -3.08 7.95 -5.45
C GLY A 77 -3.92 8.36 -4.25
N THR A 78 -3.42 9.30 -3.44
CA THR A 78 -4.16 9.85 -2.29
C THR A 78 -5.40 10.61 -2.73
N ALA A 79 -5.30 11.45 -3.77
CA ALA A 79 -6.43 12.20 -4.29
C ALA A 79 -7.52 11.28 -4.87
N LEU A 80 -7.14 10.29 -5.66
CA LEU A 80 -8.07 9.27 -6.19
C LEU A 80 -8.69 8.43 -5.07
N GLY A 81 -7.89 8.03 -4.09
CA GLY A 81 -8.35 7.29 -2.93
C GLY A 81 -9.38 8.06 -2.12
N ALA A 82 -9.13 9.34 -1.86
CA ALA A 82 -10.06 10.21 -1.15
C ALA A 82 -11.39 10.38 -1.91
N ALA A 83 -11.32 10.58 -3.24
CA ALA A 83 -12.51 10.70 -4.07
C ALA A 83 -13.38 9.43 -4.04
N ILE A 84 -12.77 8.26 -4.20
CA ILE A 84 -13.49 6.98 -4.19
C ILE A 84 -14.04 6.67 -2.80
N CYS A 85 -13.25 6.87 -1.72
CA CYS A 85 -13.75 6.72 -0.36
C CYS A 85 -14.91 7.68 -0.06
N GLY A 86 -14.85 8.91 -0.58
CA GLY A 86 -15.94 9.88 -0.48
C GLY A 86 -17.23 9.38 -1.13
N MET A 87 -17.15 8.75 -2.29
CA MET A 87 -18.31 8.11 -2.95
C MET A 87 -18.90 6.98 -2.08
N PHE A 88 -18.06 6.13 -1.49
CA PHE A 88 -18.53 5.07 -0.57
C PHE A 88 -19.26 5.65 0.65
N ILE A 89 -18.72 6.72 1.23
CA ILE A 89 -19.34 7.41 2.37
C ILE A 89 -20.70 7.99 1.98
N THR A 90 -20.82 8.58 0.80
CA THR A 90 -22.06 9.20 0.33
C THR A 90 -23.17 8.17 0.11
N VAL A 91 -22.83 6.98 -0.41
CA VAL A 91 -23.82 5.94 -0.77
C VAL A 91 -24.17 5.05 0.43
N TRP A 92 -23.16 4.64 1.22
CA TRP A 92 -23.33 3.63 2.28
C TRP A 92 -23.00 4.13 3.69
N GLY A 93 -22.70 5.42 3.84
CA GLY A 93 -22.36 6.04 5.12
C GLY A 93 -20.89 5.87 5.51
N THR A 94 -20.49 6.56 6.55
CA THR A 94 -19.09 6.66 7.00
C THR A 94 -18.47 5.30 7.37
N GLN A 95 -19.28 4.35 7.83
CA GLN A 95 -18.83 3.01 8.22
C GLN A 95 -18.27 2.20 7.05
N SER A 96 -18.65 2.51 5.81
CA SER A 96 -18.18 1.81 4.60
C SER A 96 -16.84 2.31 4.06
N SER A 97 -16.33 3.44 4.56
CA SER A 97 -15.03 3.99 4.16
C SER A 97 -13.88 2.97 4.19
N PRO A 98 -13.75 2.10 5.22
CA PRO A 98 -12.69 1.09 5.25
C PRO A 98 -12.78 0.06 4.12
N LEU A 99 -13.96 -0.20 3.57
CA LEU A 99 -14.14 -1.13 2.44
C LEU A 99 -13.47 -0.60 1.16
N GLY A 100 -13.55 0.71 0.92
CA GLY A 100 -12.81 1.37 -0.17
C GLY A 100 -11.30 1.19 -0.01
N ALA A 101 -10.78 1.36 1.19
CA ALA A 101 -9.37 1.15 1.48
C ALA A 101 -8.93 -0.30 1.25
N VAL A 102 -9.75 -1.29 1.63
CA VAL A 102 -9.49 -2.72 1.36
C VAL A 102 -9.44 -2.99 -0.14
N ALA A 103 -10.37 -2.44 -0.93
CA ALA A 103 -10.37 -2.60 -2.38
C ALA A 103 -9.06 -2.09 -3.01
N PHE A 104 -8.58 -0.91 -2.60
CA PHE A 104 -7.29 -0.38 -3.06
C PHE A 104 -6.09 -1.22 -2.64
N LEU A 105 -6.10 -1.74 -1.42
CA LEU A 105 -5.05 -2.64 -0.95
C LEU A 105 -5.00 -3.93 -1.78
N LEU A 106 -6.14 -4.49 -2.14
CA LEU A 106 -6.20 -5.67 -3.00
C LEU A 106 -5.63 -5.40 -4.39
N VAL A 107 -5.94 -4.24 -5.00
CA VAL A 107 -5.35 -3.81 -6.27
C VAL A 107 -3.83 -3.64 -6.13
N GLY A 108 -3.36 -3.04 -5.04
CA GLY A 108 -1.93 -2.89 -4.74
C GLY A 108 -1.22 -4.24 -4.61
N VAL A 109 -1.80 -5.18 -3.87
CA VAL A 109 -1.26 -6.54 -3.71
C VAL A 109 -1.24 -7.28 -5.05
N ALA A 110 -2.30 -7.20 -5.85
CA ALA A 110 -2.35 -7.78 -7.19
C ALA A 110 -1.24 -7.22 -8.09
N SER A 111 -1.02 -5.91 -8.07
CA SER A 111 0.06 -5.26 -8.83
C SER A 111 1.45 -5.77 -8.42
N ILE A 112 1.69 -5.96 -7.12
CA ILE A 112 2.96 -6.51 -6.60
C ILE A 112 3.14 -7.96 -7.06
N ILE A 113 2.10 -8.78 -7.01
CA ILE A 113 2.15 -10.19 -7.44
C ILE A 113 2.46 -10.26 -8.94
N ILE A 114 1.76 -9.48 -9.77
CA ILE A 114 1.98 -9.43 -11.22
C ILE A 114 3.43 -9.02 -11.53
N ARG A 115 3.92 -7.96 -10.90
CA ARG A 115 5.31 -7.52 -11.08
C ARG A 115 6.32 -8.61 -10.72
N ASN A 116 6.15 -9.27 -9.60
CA ASN A 116 7.07 -10.32 -9.15
C ASN A 116 7.02 -11.53 -10.08
N SER A 117 5.85 -11.89 -10.60
CA SER A 117 5.70 -12.97 -11.59
C SER A 117 6.41 -12.64 -12.91
N LEU A 118 6.29 -11.42 -13.41
CA LEU A 118 6.96 -10.98 -14.62
C LEU A 118 8.49 -10.95 -14.47
N MET A 119 8.99 -10.46 -13.33
CA MET A 119 10.43 -10.45 -13.06
C MET A 119 11.02 -11.85 -12.92
N SER A 120 10.28 -12.77 -12.33
CA SER A 120 10.69 -14.18 -12.23
C SER A 120 10.82 -14.83 -13.63
N ARG A 121 9.86 -14.59 -14.53
CA ARG A 121 9.91 -15.08 -15.91
C ARG A 121 11.12 -14.55 -16.68
N ASN A 122 11.44 -13.27 -16.55
CA ASN A 122 12.60 -12.70 -17.25
C ASN A 122 13.93 -13.28 -16.77
N LYS A 123 14.08 -13.60 -15.48
CA LYS A 123 15.27 -14.28 -14.96
C LYS A 123 15.45 -15.67 -15.54
N HIS A 124 14.36 -16.41 -15.74
CA HIS A 124 14.43 -17.74 -16.39
C HIS A 124 14.83 -17.65 -17.86
N ILE A 125 14.34 -16.65 -18.60
CA ILE A 125 14.68 -16.45 -20.01
C ILE A 125 16.17 -16.10 -20.17
N MET A 126 16.71 -15.21 -19.33
CA MET A 126 18.14 -14.86 -19.36
C MET A 126 19.06 -16.03 -18.98
N ALA A 127 18.63 -16.90 -18.08
CA ALA A 127 19.41 -18.08 -17.67
C ALA A 127 19.44 -19.20 -18.72
N VAL A 128 18.55 -19.19 -19.69
CA VAL A 128 18.46 -20.18 -20.78
C VAL A 128 19.19 -19.69 -22.03
N THR A 129 19.51 -18.40 -22.13
CA THR A 129 20.15 -17.78 -23.32
C THR A 129 21.69 -17.64 -23.17
N ILE A 130 22.27 -18.07 -22.04
CA ILE A 130 23.71 -18.16 -21.76
C ILE A 130 24.12 -19.64 -21.73
#